data_bb0e972079ce21f34c2b358c138b4100
#
_entry.id   bb0e972079ce21f34c2b358c138b4100
#
_cell.length_a   1.000
_cell.length_b   1.000
_cell.length_c   1.000
_cell.angle_alpha   90.00
_cell.angle_beta   90.00
_cell.angle_gamma   90.00
#
_symmetry.space_group_name_H-M   'P 1'
#
loop_
_entity.id
_entity.type
_entity.pdbx_description
1 polymer ?
#
loop_
_entity_poly.entity_id
_entity_poly.type
_entity_poly.pdbx_seq_one_letter_code
_entity_poly.pdbx_strand_id
1 'polypeptide(L)'
;MRMPPLAASLALSALAVAACTTTPPADTGGPMPPMQASCNADASRAAIGRLATPDVVEQARIDAGAREARVLHPGQVVTMEYKEGRLNVDVNEREAIVGLRCG
;
A
#
# COMPACT_ATOMS: atom_id res chain seq x y z
N MET A 1 45.76 70.97 7.86
CA MET A 1 44.65 70.20 7.38
C MET A 1 44.88 68.72 7.65
N ARG A 2 44.14 68.18 8.55
CA ARG A 2 44.33 66.83 8.96
C ARG A 2 43.14 66.04 8.60
N MET A 3 43.31 65.04 7.77
CA MET A 3 42.25 64.10 7.45
C MET A 3 42.07 63.11 8.54
N PRO A 4 40.87 62.90 9.00
CA PRO A 4 40.65 61.88 9.97
C PRO A 4 40.80 60.50 9.28
N PRO A 5 41.34 59.53 9.98
CA PRO A 5 41.43 58.22 9.39
C PRO A 5 40.02 57.61 9.29
N LEU A 6 39.71 57.26 8.12
CA LEU A 6 38.52 56.48 7.86
C LEU A 6 38.72 55.08 8.47
N ALA A 7 38.08 54.88 9.56
CA ALA A 7 37.98 53.54 10.10
C ALA A 7 37.00 52.73 9.25
N ALA A 8 37.54 51.93 8.40
CA ALA A 8 36.75 51.00 7.66
C ALA A 8 36.28 49.88 8.62
N SER A 9 35.08 49.99 9.04
CA SER A 9 34.42 48.92 9.75
C SER A 9 34.04 47.82 8.79
N LEU A 10 34.87 46.82 8.73
CA LEU A 10 34.53 45.60 8.02
C LEU A 10 33.55 44.83 8.88
N ALA A 11 32.28 45.00 8.61
CA ALA A 11 31.28 44.13 9.19
C ALA A 11 31.37 42.78 8.48
N LEU A 12 31.96 41.85 9.16
CA LEU A 12 31.95 40.45 8.71
C LEU A 12 30.56 39.89 8.99
N SER A 13 29.73 39.97 7.98
CA SER A 13 28.45 39.26 8.03
C SER A 13 28.73 37.76 7.92
N ALA A 14 28.75 37.11 9.03
CA ALA A 14 28.77 35.65 9.04
C ALA A 14 27.41 35.18 8.54
N LEU A 15 27.36 34.78 7.30
CA LEU A 15 26.23 34.03 6.81
C LEU A 15 26.26 32.65 7.48
N ALA A 16 25.46 32.52 8.51
CA ALA A 16 25.14 31.20 9.01
C ALA A 16 24.23 30.52 7.99
N VAL A 17 24.81 29.72 7.16
CA VAL A 17 24.05 28.81 6.32
C VAL A 17 23.50 27.74 7.25
N ALA A 18 22.28 27.96 7.68
CA ALA A 18 21.54 26.89 8.32
C ALA A 18 21.29 25.84 7.23
N ALA A 19 22.14 24.87 7.17
CA ALA A 19 21.87 23.70 6.37
C ALA A 19 20.69 22.99 7.04
N CYS A 20 19.51 23.26 6.54
CA CYS A 20 18.39 22.39 6.81
C CYS A 20 18.69 21.06 6.13
N THR A 21 19.39 20.21 6.82
CA THR A 21 19.40 18.82 6.47
C THR A 21 18.00 18.30 6.79
N THR A 22 17.10 18.38 5.86
CA THR A 22 15.96 17.50 5.88
C THR A 22 16.53 16.11 5.72
N THR A 23 16.82 15.48 6.84
CA THR A 23 16.90 14.04 6.86
C THR A 23 15.56 13.57 6.37
N PRO A 24 15.47 12.88 5.21
CA PRO A 24 14.26 12.15 4.92
C PRO A 24 13.99 11.33 6.17
N PRO A 25 12.72 11.21 6.62
CA PRO A 25 12.45 10.32 7.70
C PRO A 25 13.15 9.03 7.30
N ALA A 26 14.22 8.73 7.98
CA ALA A 26 14.83 7.45 7.82
C ALA A 26 13.66 6.54 8.10
N ASP A 27 13.17 5.94 7.05
CA ASP A 27 12.46 4.72 7.21
C ASP A 27 13.37 3.97 8.14
N THR A 28 13.05 4.02 9.39
CA THR A 28 13.82 3.33 10.39
C THR A 28 13.54 1.88 10.09
N GLY A 29 14.26 1.44 9.04
CA GLY A 29 14.14 0.12 8.59
C GLY A 29 14.56 -0.81 9.69
N GLY A 30 13.64 -1.04 10.56
CA GLY A 30 13.54 -2.37 11.04
C GLY A 30 13.40 -3.23 9.80
N PRO A 31 13.90 -4.49 9.81
CA PRO A 31 13.69 -5.39 8.71
C PRO A 31 12.23 -5.25 8.30
N MET A 32 11.99 -4.95 7.01
CA MET A 32 10.63 -4.93 6.50
C MET A 32 9.96 -6.18 7.06
N PRO A 33 8.86 -6.03 7.81
CA PRO A 33 8.15 -7.21 8.23
C PRO A 33 7.94 -8.03 6.97
N PRO A 34 8.23 -9.33 6.99
CA PRO A 34 7.99 -10.16 5.82
C PRO A 34 6.63 -9.76 5.31
N MET A 35 6.53 -9.46 4.01
CA MET A 35 5.25 -9.06 3.41
C MET A 35 4.26 -10.12 3.83
N GLN A 36 3.64 -9.85 4.97
CA GLN A 36 2.57 -10.70 5.43
C GLN A 36 1.53 -10.59 4.36
N ALA A 37 1.23 -11.71 3.77
CA ALA A 37 0.18 -11.80 2.81
C ALA A 37 -1.09 -11.36 3.53
N SER A 38 -1.33 -10.06 3.49
CA SER A 38 -2.53 -9.48 4.05
C SER A 38 -3.65 -9.68 3.06
N CYS A 39 -4.79 -10.13 3.53
CA CYS A 39 -5.99 -10.19 2.74
C CYS A 39 -7.09 -9.52 3.53
N ASN A 40 -7.72 -8.51 2.92
CA ASN A 40 -8.86 -7.84 3.49
C ASN A 40 -10.03 -7.95 2.50
N ALA A 41 -10.90 -8.92 2.72
CA ALA A 41 -12.03 -9.16 1.83
C ALA A 41 -12.99 -7.96 1.77
N ASP A 42 -13.14 -7.22 2.85
CA ASP A 42 -14.01 -6.04 2.87
C ASP A 42 -13.55 -4.95 1.90
N ALA A 43 -12.26 -4.84 1.66
CA ALA A 43 -11.72 -3.86 0.73
C ALA A 43 -12.08 -4.18 -0.73
N SER A 44 -12.47 -5.41 -1.03
CA SER A 44 -12.88 -5.85 -2.37
C SER A 44 -14.41 -5.89 -2.55
N ARG A 45 -15.15 -5.39 -1.60
CA ARG A 45 -16.63 -5.45 -1.56
C ARG A 45 -17.31 -4.92 -2.82
N ALA A 46 -16.72 -3.97 -3.53
CA ALA A 46 -17.25 -3.43 -4.76
C ALA A 46 -17.44 -4.49 -5.85
N ALA A 47 -16.78 -5.63 -5.73
CA ALA A 47 -16.90 -6.74 -6.68
C ALA A 47 -18.19 -7.54 -6.50
N ILE A 48 -18.87 -7.43 -5.36
CA ILE A 48 -20.11 -8.17 -5.11
C ILE A 48 -21.18 -7.76 -6.10
N GLY A 49 -21.84 -8.75 -6.68
CA GLY A 49 -22.87 -8.55 -7.72
C GLY A 49 -22.32 -8.44 -9.13
N ARG A 50 -21.02 -8.33 -9.30
CA ARG A 50 -20.39 -8.32 -10.63
C ARG A 50 -20.11 -9.73 -11.11
N LEU A 51 -20.04 -9.89 -12.43
CA LEU A 51 -19.61 -11.17 -13.00
C LEU A 51 -18.13 -11.39 -12.68
N ALA A 52 -17.78 -12.62 -12.33
CA ALA A 52 -16.41 -13.01 -12.01
C ALA A 52 -15.57 -13.20 -13.28
N THR A 53 -15.47 -12.14 -14.07
CA THR A 53 -14.53 -12.12 -15.20
C THR A 53 -13.11 -12.09 -14.67
N PRO A 54 -12.11 -12.50 -15.46
CA PRO A 54 -10.71 -12.42 -15.01
C PRO A 54 -10.31 -11.02 -14.53
N ASP A 55 -10.77 -9.98 -15.19
CA ASP A 55 -10.45 -8.59 -14.82
C ASP A 55 -11.09 -8.21 -13.49
N VAL A 56 -12.33 -8.61 -13.25
CA VAL A 56 -13.02 -8.31 -11.99
C VAL A 56 -12.39 -9.06 -10.84
N VAL A 57 -12.04 -10.32 -11.04
CA VAL A 57 -11.37 -11.14 -10.01
C VAL A 57 -10.00 -10.56 -9.69
N GLU A 58 -9.24 -10.15 -10.69
CA GLU A 58 -7.93 -9.55 -10.48
C GLU A 58 -8.04 -8.21 -9.75
N GLN A 59 -9.02 -7.39 -10.09
CA GLN A 59 -9.25 -6.14 -9.37
C GLN A 59 -9.65 -6.40 -7.91
N ALA A 60 -10.48 -7.38 -7.66
CA ALA A 60 -10.85 -7.76 -6.30
C ALA A 60 -9.62 -8.23 -5.50
N ARG A 61 -8.75 -9.01 -6.14
CA ARG A 61 -7.49 -9.44 -5.52
C ARG A 61 -6.63 -8.25 -5.12
N ILE A 62 -6.46 -7.30 -6.02
CA ILE A 62 -5.67 -6.09 -5.78
C ILE A 62 -6.28 -5.27 -4.64
N ASP A 63 -7.58 -5.05 -4.69
CA ASP A 63 -8.29 -4.26 -3.68
C ASP A 63 -8.20 -4.91 -2.29
N ALA A 64 -8.24 -6.23 -2.23
CA ALA A 64 -8.09 -6.99 -0.99
C ALA A 64 -6.64 -7.04 -0.49
N GLY A 65 -5.68 -6.65 -1.31
CA GLY A 65 -4.27 -6.82 -1.00
C GLY A 65 -3.84 -8.29 -0.95
N ALA A 66 -4.62 -9.16 -1.59
CA ALA A 66 -4.35 -10.59 -1.58
C ALA A 66 -3.24 -10.97 -2.56
N ARG A 67 -2.52 -12.00 -2.22
CA ARG A 67 -1.45 -12.52 -3.06
C ARG A 67 -2.00 -13.33 -4.24
N GLU A 68 -3.11 -14.01 -4.03
CA GLU A 68 -3.82 -14.80 -5.03
C GLU A 68 -5.32 -14.75 -4.81
N ALA A 69 -6.07 -15.14 -5.81
CA ALA A 69 -7.50 -15.28 -5.72
C ALA A 69 -7.94 -16.60 -6.37
N ARG A 70 -8.99 -17.21 -5.82
CA ARG A 70 -9.65 -18.33 -6.47
C ARG A 70 -11.15 -18.12 -6.53
N VAL A 71 -11.74 -18.54 -7.62
CA VAL A 71 -13.19 -18.50 -7.82
C VAL A 71 -13.78 -19.84 -7.38
N LEU A 72 -14.77 -19.78 -6.52
CA LEU A 72 -15.47 -20.95 -6.00
C LEU A 72 -16.87 -20.98 -6.56
N HIS A 73 -17.17 -22.04 -7.31
CA HIS A 73 -18.49 -22.28 -7.88
C HIS A 73 -19.38 -23.08 -6.93
N PRO A 74 -20.72 -22.95 -7.05
CA PRO A 74 -21.62 -23.74 -6.22
C PRO A 74 -21.35 -25.25 -6.35
N GLY A 75 -21.31 -25.94 -5.22
CA GLY A 75 -21.07 -27.38 -5.22
C GLY A 75 -19.65 -27.83 -5.55
N GLN A 76 -18.74 -26.89 -5.75
CA GLN A 76 -17.34 -27.22 -6.00
C GLN A 76 -16.72 -27.80 -4.74
N VAL A 77 -16.09 -28.97 -4.88
CA VAL A 77 -15.29 -29.55 -3.81
C VAL A 77 -13.99 -28.77 -3.68
N VAL A 78 -13.77 -28.18 -2.52
CA VAL A 78 -12.54 -27.43 -2.23
C VAL A 78 -11.89 -28.03 -1.00
N THR A 79 -10.57 -27.96 -0.97
CA THR A 79 -9.83 -28.31 0.23
C THR A 79 -10.11 -27.28 1.33
N MET A 80 -10.24 -27.74 2.57
CA MET A 80 -10.50 -26.89 3.72
C MET A 80 -9.24 -26.21 4.25
N GLU A 81 -8.18 -26.22 3.47
CA GLU A 81 -6.94 -25.59 3.87
C GLU A 81 -7.09 -24.08 3.88
N TYR A 82 -6.83 -23.51 5.03
CA TYR A 82 -6.67 -22.06 5.15
C TYR A 82 -5.36 -21.64 4.47
N LYS A 83 -5.43 -20.68 3.57
CA LYS A 83 -4.25 -20.12 2.94
C LYS A 83 -4.20 -18.61 3.15
N GLU A 84 -3.24 -18.20 3.95
CA GLU A 84 -3.02 -16.80 4.19
C GLU A 84 -2.72 -16.07 2.88
N GLY A 85 -3.31 -14.89 2.70
CA GLY A 85 -3.11 -14.10 1.48
C GLY A 85 -3.94 -14.55 0.28
N ARG A 86 -4.85 -15.49 0.46
CA ARG A 86 -5.75 -15.92 -0.61
C ARG A 86 -7.13 -15.29 -0.46
N LEU A 87 -7.61 -14.65 -1.52
CA LEU A 87 -8.99 -14.20 -1.63
C LEU A 87 -9.83 -15.30 -2.27
N ASN A 88 -10.89 -15.72 -1.58
CA ASN A 88 -11.88 -16.64 -2.14
C ASN A 88 -13.04 -15.79 -2.67
N VAL A 89 -13.37 -15.98 -3.93
CA VAL A 89 -14.44 -15.29 -4.63
C VAL A 89 -15.56 -16.29 -4.87
N ASP A 90 -16.59 -16.24 -4.02
CA ASP A 90 -17.73 -17.13 -4.14
C ASP A 90 -18.69 -16.60 -5.21
N VAL A 91 -19.05 -17.43 -6.16
CA VAL A 91 -19.98 -17.09 -7.22
C VAL A 91 -21.22 -17.97 -7.22
N ASN A 92 -22.30 -17.45 -7.77
CA ASN A 92 -23.51 -18.23 -7.98
C ASN A 92 -23.47 -18.96 -9.34
N GLU A 93 -24.55 -19.61 -9.70
CA GLU A 93 -24.65 -20.36 -10.96
C GLU A 93 -24.55 -19.49 -12.22
N ARG A 94 -24.78 -18.19 -12.08
CA ARG A 94 -24.64 -17.19 -13.14
C ARG A 94 -23.26 -16.54 -13.17
N GLU A 95 -22.35 -17.05 -12.34
CA GLU A 95 -20.99 -16.49 -12.17
C GLU A 95 -20.97 -15.07 -11.61
N ALA A 96 -22.05 -14.65 -10.96
CA ALA A 96 -22.04 -13.39 -10.22
C ALA A 96 -21.43 -13.60 -8.84
N ILE A 97 -20.61 -12.66 -8.43
CA ILE A 97 -19.94 -12.72 -7.13
C ILE A 97 -20.96 -12.47 -6.03
N VAL A 98 -21.09 -13.42 -5.11
CA VAL A 98 -22.02 -13.36 -3.99
C VAL A 98 -21.31 -13.26 -2.64
N GLY A 99 -20.05 -13.52 -2.59
CA GLY A 99 -19.27 -13.45 -1.37
C GLY A 99 -17.77 -13.34 -1.61
N LEU A 100 -17.10 -12.76 -0.66
CA LEU A 100 -15.65 -12.61 -0.65
C LEU A 100 -15.15 -12.92 0.75
N ARG A 101 -14.11 -13.74 0.83
CA ARG A 101 -13.51 -14.09 2.11
C ARG A 101 -12.05 -14.46 1.92
N CYS A 102 -11.27 -14.24 2.97
CA CYS A 102 -9.85 -14.60 2.97
C CYS A 102 -9.66 -16.00 3.57
N GLY A 103 -8.71 -16.74 3.04
CA GLY A 103 -8.34 -18.01 3.66
C GLY A 103 -8.26 -19.26 2.79
#